data_86f77791df7c7e908ccc7e4d2dc29c95
#
_entry.id   86f77791df7c7e908ccc7e4d2dc29c95
#
_cell.length_a   1.000
_cell.length_b   1.000
_cell.length_c   1.000
_cell.angle_alpha   90.00
_cell.angle_beta   90.00
_cell.angle_gamma   90.00
#
_symmetry.space_group_name_H-M   'P 1'
#
loop_
_entity.id
_entity.type
_entity.pdbx_description
1 polymer ?
#
loop_
_entity_poly.entity_id
_entity_poly.type
_entity_poly.pdbx_seq_one_letter_code
_entity_poly.pdbx_strand_id
1 'polypeptide(L)'
;MQILPIVISLITILFLIASILFFSKIKLGIIQIDTFWIVTMIGAIVLIVCRCVSIQDLKESFFSRTSVNPIKILVLFLSLSSLSIYLDELGMFSHLATFFANRFSKNQYVLFFGFYAMISLLTIFTSNDIIILTFTPFLCVFCKENRINPLPYLMMEFVAANTWSSILIIGNPTNIYLSSFYNLDFMTYFMSMAIPTISASITGLLILFLIFHKSLKEPLQHKYEKENKIKKIPLVFGLLHLVGCTVLLSVSSYLNLPMWLIAMAFSLSLMLFVILYSAAEKENQIVPLLKRLPWNLIPFVLSMFVLVLALKNSGLTQILSQTFESWDQVITFGYSGLLCANLINNIPMAVLYSSLLEHASLKAVYASILASNIAAYITPIGALAGIMFMNLTEKHDVKISFVTFVKYGLLIGLPSATAGFLALRFLP
;
A
#
# COMPACT_ATOMS: atom_id res chain seq x y z
N MET A 1 -29.49 -17.56 3.92
CA MET A 1 -28.32 -17.23 3.06
C MET A 1 -28.80 -17.14 1.61
N GLN A 2 -28.59 -16.00 0.96
CA GLN A 2 -28.91 -15.85 -0.47
C GLN A 2 -27.70 -16.32 -1.30
N ILE A 3 -27.91 -17.28 -2.18
CA ILE A 3 -26.81 -17.91 -2.95
C ILE A 3 -26.33 -17.00 -4.11
N LEU A 4 -27.25 -16.31 -4.78
CA LEU A 4 -26.95 -15.51 -5.97
C LEU A 4 -25.86 -14.43 -5.76
N PRO A 5 -25.91 -13.58 -4.71
CA PRO A 5 -24.89 -12.58 -4.45
C PRO A 5 -23.50 -13.22 -4.24
N ILE A 6 -23.47 -14.39 -3.57
CA ILE A 6 -22.22 -15.11 -3.30
C ILE A 6 -21.61 -15.63 -4.61
N VAL A 7 -22.41 -16.23 -5.46
CA VAL A 7 -21.94 -16.78 -6.76
C VAL A 7 -21.40 -15.66 -7.65
N ILE A 8 -22.15 -14.54 -7.80
CA ILE A 8 -21.70 -13.40 -8.62
C ILE A 8 -20.40 -12.81 -8.05
N SER A 9 -20.32 -12.62 -6.73
CA SER A 9 -19.12 -12.08 -6.08
C SER A 9 -17.92 -13.01 -6.27
N LEU A 10 -18.10 -14.33 -6.13
CA LEU A 10 -17.06 -15.33 -6.31
C LEU A 10 -16.55 -15.36 -7.75
N ILE A 11 -17.45 -15.33 -8.72
CA ILE A 11 -17.12 -15.25 -10.15
C ILE A 11 -16.34 -13.95 -10.42
N THR A 12 -16.79 -12.81 -9.89
CA THR A 12 -16.11 -11.53 -10.04
C THR A 12 -14.69 -11.58 -9.47
N ILE A 13 -14.50 -12.18 -8.29
CA ILE A 13 -13.19 -12.37 -7.66
C ILE A 13 -12.30 -13.29 -8.51
N LEU A 14 -12.81 -14.39 -9.04
CA LEU A 14 -12.06 -15.27 -9.93
C LEU A 14 -11.60 -14.55 -11.21
N PHE A 15 -12.49 -13.76 -11.84
CA PHE A 15 -12.12 -12.93 -12.98
C PHE A 15 -11.14 -11.82 -12.60
N LEU A 16 -11.24 -11.24 -11.41
CA LEU A 16 -10.27 -10.27 -10.89
C LEU A 16 -8.88 -10.91 -10.79
N ILE A 17 -8.76 -12.09 -10.18
CA ILE A 17 -7.50 -12.82 -10.09
C ILE A 17 -6.96 -13.12 -11.50
N ALA A 18 -7.79 -13.63 -12.39
CA ALA A 18 -7.40 -13.93 -13.76
C ALA A 18 -6.95 -12.66 -14.51
N SER A 19 -7.64 -11.53 -14.31
CA SER A 19 -7.28 -10.26 -14.93
C SER A 19 -5.90 -9.77 -14.47
N ILE A 20 -5.62 -9.89 -13.18
CA ILE A 20 -4.32 -9.49 -12.61
C ILE A 20 -3.18 -10.38 -13.14
N LEU A 21 -3.41 -11.70 -13.23
CA LEU A 21 -2.37 -12.66 -13.60
C LEU A 21 -2.10 -12.70 -15.11
N PHE A 22 -3.14 -12.63 -15.93
CA PHE A 22 -3.02 -12.94 -17.36
C PHE A 22 -3.27 -11.73 -18.27
N PHE A 23 -4.02 -10.73 -17.81
CA PHE A 23 -4.51 -9.63 -18.63
C PHE A 23 -4.49 -8.30 -17.86
N SER A 24 -3.37 -7.97 -17.21
CA SER A 24 -3.28 -6.80 -16.32
C SER A 24 -3.61 -5.47 -17.01
N LYS A 25 -3.40 -5.37 -18.34
CA LYS A 25 -3.68 -4.17 -19.12
C LYS A 25 -4.31 -4.49 -20.47
N ILE A 26 -5.32 -3.71 -20.85
CA ILE A 26 -5.89 -3.69 -22.19
C ILE A 26 -5.37 -2.46 -22.94
N LYS A 27 -4.86 -2.67 -24.15
CA LYS A 27 -4.44 -1.59 -25.05
C LYS A 27 -5.64 -1.19 -25.93
N LEU A 28 -6.15 0.02 -25.75
CA LEU A 28 -7.14 0.66 -26.62
C LEU A 28 -6.45 1.80 -27.39
N GLY A 29 -5.86 1.47 -28.52
CA GLY A 29 -5.03 2.40 -29.29
C GLY A 29 -3.80 2.85 -28.51
N ILE A 30 -3.71 4.15 -28.19
CA ILE A 30 -2.59 4.76 -27.45
C ILE A 30 -2.76 4.62 -25.92
N ILE A 31 -3.99 4.34 -25.46
CA ILE A 31 -4.31 4.29 -24.04
C ILE A 31 -4.16 2.85 -23.51
N GLN A 32 -3.47 2.70 -22.39
CA GLN A 32 -3.41 1.46 -21.63
C GLN A 32 -4.30 1.58 -20.40
N ILE A 33 -5.24 0.66 -20.25
CA ILE A 33 -6.21 0.65 -19.15
C ILE A 33 -5.97 -0.60 -18.32
N ASP A 34 -5.86 -0.44 -17.01
CA ASP A 34 -5.76 -1.57 -16.08
C ASP A 34 -7.10 -2.32 -16.01
N THR A 35 -7.06 -3.64 -16.07
CA THR A 35 -8.26 -4.47 -16.17
C THR A 35 -8.94 -4.72 -14.84
N PHE A 36 -8.21 -4.67 -13.73
CA PHE A 36 -8.69 -5.04 -12.41
C PHE A 36 -9.94 -4.24 -11.98
N TRP A 37 -9.96 -2.93 -12.22
CA TRP A 37 -11.11 -2.10 -11.88
C TRP A 37 -12.31 -2.28 -12.82
N ILE A 38 -12.05 -2.62 -14.10
CA ILE A 38 -13.12 -2.90 -15.07
C ILE A 38 -13.88 -4.16 -14.66
N VAL A 39 -13.16 -5.22 -14.31
CA VAL A 39 -13.77 -6.50 -13.88
C VAL A 39 -14.63 -6.30 -12.64
N THR A 40 -14.11 -5.62 -11.63
CA THR A 40 -14.88 -5.37 -10.41
C THR A 40 -16.09 -4.46 -10.64
N MET A 41 -15.96 -3.47 -11.53
CA MET A 41 -17.06 -2.60 -11.92
C MET A 41 -18.18 -3.36 -12.63
N ILE A 42 -17.84 -4.28 -13.55
CA ILE A 42 -18.82 -5.16 -14.20
C ILE A 42 -19.52 -6.02 -13.16
N GLY A 43 -18.79 -6.67 -12.25
CA GLY A 43 -19.37 -7.46 -11.17
C GLY A 43 -20.33 -6.67 -10.29
N ALA A 44 -19.94 -5.44 -9.92
CA ALA A 44 -20.79 -4.53 -9.14
C ALA A 44 -22.08 -4.14 -9.90
N ILE A 45 -21.97 -3.84 -11.18
CA ILE A 45 -23.15 -3.54 -12.03
C ILE A 45 -24.08 -4.75 -12.10
N VAL A 46 -23.54 -5.97 -12.30
CA VAL A 46 -24.35 -7.20 -12.33
C VAL A 46 -25.09 -7.40 -10.99
N LEU A 47 -24.43 -7.20 -9.84
CA LEU A 47 -25.04 -7.29 -8.54
C LEU A 47 -26.20 -6.29 -8.35
N ILE A 48 -26.05 -5.06 -8.85
CA ILE A 48 -27.10 -4.02 -8.80
C ILE A 48 -28.26 -4.41 -9.72
N VAL A 49 -28.00 -4.82 -10.95
CA VAL A 49 -29.00 -5.22 -11.94
C VAL A 49 -29.79 -6.44 -11.45
N CYS A 50 -29.12 -7.42 -10.84
CA CYS A 50 -29.74 -8.60 -10.23
C CYS A 50 -30.44 -8.30 -8.91
N ARG A 51 -30.49 -7.02 -8.47
CA ARG A 51 -31.10 -6.58 -7.20
C ARG A 51 -30.55 -7.26 -5.95
N CYS A 52 -29.29 -7.71 -6.01
CA CYS A 52 -28.58 -8.25 -4.85
C CYS A 52 -28.21 -7.15 -3.82
N VAL A 53 -28.15 -5.90 -4.29
CA VAL A 53 -27.94 -4.69 -3.50
C VAL A 53 -29.01 -3.66 -3.90
N SER A 54 -29.68 -3.05 -2.95
CA SER A 54 -30.67 -2.02 -3.23
C SER A 54 -30.00 -0.66 -3.48
N ILE A 55 -30.63 0.19 -4.27
CA ILE A 55 -30.16 1.58 -4.48
C ILE A 55 -30.18 2.36 -3.15
N GLN A 56 -31.09 2.03 -2.26
CA GLN A 56 -31.17 2.65 -0.95
C GLN A 56 -29.97 2.28 -0.07
N ASP A 57 -29.58 0.99 -0.03
CA ASP A 57 -28.41 0.52 0.70
C ASP A 57 -27.14 1.20 0.18
N LEU A 58 -27.04 1.39 -1.17
CA LEU A 58 -25.92 2.12 -1.78
C LEU A 58 -25.89 3.58 -1.36
N LYS A 59 -27.03 4.27 -1.38
CA LYS A 59 -27.10 5.66 -0.93
C LYS A 59 -26.74 5.80 0.54
N GLU A 60 -27.25 4.95 1.40
CA GLU A 60 -26.94 4.95 2.82
C GLU A 60 -25.46 4.67 3.07
N SER A 61 -24.87 3.72 2.36
CA SER A 61 -23.44 3.36 2.48
C SER A 61 -22.52 4.46 1.95
N PHE A 62 -22.82 5.04 0.77
CA PHE A 62 -21.93 6.02 0.11
C PHE A 62 -22.06 7.44 0.64
N PHE A 63 -23.21 7.82 1.18
CA PHE A 63 -23.48 9.17 1.67
C PHE A 63 -23.73 9.22 3.18
N SER A 64 -23.43 8.13 3.90
CA SER A 64 -23.53 8.10 5.35
C SER A 64 -22.69 9.21 5.99
N ARG A 65 -23.18 9.80 7.07
CA ARG A 65 -22.42 10.77 7.88
C ARG A 65 -21.30 10.10 8.68
N THR A 66 -21.27 8.78 8.74
CA THR A 66 -20.27 8.00 9.45
C THR A 66 -18.90 8.08 8.77
N SER A 67 -17.84 7.71 9.47
CA SER A 67 -16.47 7.60 8.97
C SER A 67 -16.32 6.51 7.89
N VAL A 68 -17.25 5.57 7.82
CA VAL A 68 -17.29 4.42 6.90
C VAL A 68 -17.68 4.82 5.46
N ASN A 69 -17.59 6.06 5.12
CA ASN A 69 -17.96 6.54 3.79
C ASN A 69 -16.80 6.32 2.79
N PRO A 70 -16.98 5.48 1.74
CA PRO A 70 -15.93 5.18 0.77
C PRO A 70 -15.41 6.43 0.04
N ILE A 71 -16.25 7.46 -0.13
CA ILE A 71 -15.86 8.73 -0.76
C ILE A 71 -14.86 9.46 0.16
N LYS A 72 -15.11 9.53 1.47
CA LYS A 72 -14.18 10.17 2.42
C LYS A 72 -12.84 9.43 2.47
N ILE A 73 -12.86 8.10 2.40
CA ILE A 73 -11.66 7.26 2.36
C ILE A 73 -10.86 7.54 1.08
N LEU A 74 -11.53 7.61 -0.07
CA LEU A 74 -10.88 7.95 -1.34
C LEU A 74 -10.31 9.36 -1.34
N VAL A 75 -11.03 10.35 -0.79
CA VAL A 75 -10.51 11.72 -0.64
C VAL A 75 -9.26 11.74 0.23
N LEU A 76 -9.28 11.07 1.39
CA LEU A 76 -8.12 10.96 2.26
C LEU A 76 -6.92 10.36 1.53
N PHE A 77 -7.13 9.22 0.85
CA PHE A 77 -6.08 8.51 0.13
C PHE A 77 -5.48 9.35 -1.02
N LEU A 78 -6.32 9.90 -1.90
CA LEU A 78 -5.86 10.71 -3.04
C LEU A 78 -5.14 11.98 -2.58
N SER A 79 -5.62 12.62 -1.51
CA SER A 79 -4.99 13.80 -0.93
C SER A 79 -3.58 13.50 -0.40
N LEU A 80 -3.41 12.42 0.37
CA LEU A 80 -2.11 12.01 0.88
C LEU A 80 -1.17 11.56 -0.25
N SER A 81 -1.70 10.84 -1.23
CA SER A 81 -0.94 10.45 -2.43
C SER A 81 -0.41 11.67 -3.18
N SER A 82 -1.20 12.75 -3.28
CA SER A 82 -0.78 13.96 -3.99
C SER A 82 0.43 14.64 -3.33
N LEU A 83 0.50 14.66 -1.98
CA LEU A 83 1.63 15.23 -1.23
C LEU A 83 2.92 14.46 -1.53
N SER A 84 2.84 13.15 -1.47
CA SER A 84 4.00 12.28 -1.68
C SER A 84 4.43 12.22 -3.15
N ILE A 85 3.49 12.15 -4.11
CA ILE A 85 3.78 12.18 -5.56
C ILE A 85 4.45 13.50 -5.94
N TYR A 86 4.04 14.63 -5.36
CA TYR A 86 4.69 15.91 -5.63
C TYR A 86 6.17 15.92 -5.25
N LEU A 87 6.52 15.40 -4.08
CA LEU A 87 7.91 15.30 -3.63
C LEU A 87 8.73 14.35 -4.52
N ASP A 88 8.10 13.28 -5.02
CA ASP A 88 8.72 12.36 -5.96
C ASP A 88 8.93 12.98 -7.35
N GLU A 89 7.96 13.74 -7.87
CA GLU A 89 8.08 14.50 -9.13
C GLU A 89 9.22 15.53 -9.07
N LEU A 90 9.50 16.10 -7.90
CA LEU A 90 10.67 16.96 -7.69
C LEU A 90 11.99 16.18 -7.67
N GLY A 91 11.95 14.85 -7.68
CA GLY A 91 13.11 13.97 -7.61
C GLY A 91 13.73 13.83 -6.22
N MET A 92 13.01 14.18 -5.16
CA MET A 92 13.52 14.14 -3.77
C MET A 92 14.01 12.74 -3.39
N PHE A 93 13.21 11.71 -3.63
CA PHE A 93 13.57 10.34 -3.23
C PHE A 93 14.74 9.80 -4.03
N SER A 94 14.77 10.06 -5.34
CA SER A 94 15.91 9.69 -6.20
C SER A 94 17.21 10.43 -5.79
N HIS A 95 17.11 11.70 -5.40
CA HIS A 95 18.26 12.46 -4.90
C HIS A 95 18.80 11.88 -3.59
N LEU A 96 17.92 11.58 -2.64
CA LEU A 96 18.29 10.95 -1.37
C LEU A 96 18.96 9.59 -1.60
N ALA A 97 18.41 8.77 -2.50
CA ALA A 97 18.96 7.47 -2.86
C ALA A 97 20.38 7.61 -3.47
N THR A 98 20.56 8.55 -4.40
CA THR A 98 21.84 8.85 -5.03
C THR A 98 22.87 9.36 -4.03
N PHE A 99 22.49 10.31 -3.20
CA PHE A 99 23.35 10.85 -2.14
C PHE A 99 23.85 9.74 -1.21
N PHE A 100 22.92 8.87 -0.76
CA PHE A 100 23.25 7.77 0.13
C PHE A 100 24.16 6.74 -0.56
N ALA A 101 23.85 6.37 -1.81
CA ALA A 101 24.66 5.44 -2.60
C ALA A 101 26.09 5.97 -2.74
N ASN A 102 26.29 7.23 -3.12
CA ASN A 102 27.61 7.84 -3.28
C ASN A 102 28.40 7.92 -1.97
N ARG A 103 27.73 8.21 -0.86
CA ARG A 103 28.37 8.36 0.46
C ARG A 103 28.87 7.04 1.03
N PHE A 104 28.15 5.93 0.78
CA PHE A 104 28.37 4.62 1.39
C PHE A 104 28.78 3.52 0.41
N SER A 105 29.19 3.86 -0.82
CA SER A 105 29.52 2.93 -1.93
C SER A 105 30.71 1.98 -1.68
N LYS A 106 31.38 2.05 -0.54
CA LYS A 106 32.55 1.19 -0.25
C LYS A 106 32.20 -0.20 0.29
N ASN A 107 30.98 -0.42 0.80
CA ASN A 107 30.62 -1.64 1.48
C ASN A 107 29.13 -1.98 1.23
N GLN A 108 28.87 -3.14 0.61
CA GLN A 108 27.51 -3.59 0.32
C GLN A 108 26.66 -3.83 1.58
N TYR A 109 27.25 -4.23 2.71
CA TYR A 109 26.51 -4.36 3.96
C TYR A 109 25.99 -3.01 4.44
N VAL A 110 26.83 -1.98 4.41
CA VAL A 110 26.43 -0.62 4.81
C VAL A 110 25.34 -0.09 3.89
N LEU A 111 25.45 -0.34 2.58
CA LEU A 111 24.41 0.04 1.63
C LEU A 111 23.10 -0.70 1.87
N PHE A 112 23.15 -2.01 2.09
CA PHE A 112 21.97 -2.83 2.31
C PHE A 112 21.19 -2.39 3.57
N PHE A 113 21.86 -2.29 4.71
CA PHE A 113 21.22 -1.85 5.95
C PHE A 113 20.80 -0.38 5.90
N GLY A 114 21.62 0.47 5.26
CA GLY A 114 21.32 1.89 5.12
C GLY A 114 20.16 2.16 4.18
N PHE A 115 20.06 1.46 3.04
CA PHE A 115 18.88 1.54 2.18
C PHE A 115 17.64 1.00 2.89
N TYR A 116 17.76 -0.11 3.63
CA TYR A 116 16.65 -0.60 4.45
C TYR A 116 16.14 0.47 5.40
N ALA A 117 17.04 1.09 6.18
CA ALA A 117 16.67 2.13 7.14
C ALA A 117 16.09 3.38 6.46
N MET A 118 16.69 3.83 5.35
CA MET A 118 16.23 4.98 4.59
C MET A 118 14.84 4.74 3.98
N ILE A 119 14.65 3.59 3.32
CA ILE A 119 13.37 3.20 2.72
C ILE A 119 12.30 3.06 3.79
N SER A 120 12.63 2.43 4.92
CA SER A 120 11.74 2.31 6.08
C SER A 120 11.27 3.68 6.57
N LEU A 121 12.21 4.59 6.80
CA LEU A 121 11.91 5.95 7.28
C LEU A 121 11.04 6.72 6.28
N LEU A 122 11.36 6.65 5.00
CA LEU A 122 10.58 7.34 3.97
C LEU A 122 9.17 6.75 3.86
N THR A 123 9.04 5.43 3.94
CA THR A 123 7.74 4.75 3.85
C THR A 123 6.81 5.11 5.00
N ILE A 124 7.33 5.35 6.20
CA ILE A 124 6.52 5.78 7.37
C ILE A 124 5.69 7.02 7.03
N PHE A 125 6.27 7.99 6.33
CA PHE A 125 5.66 9.30 6.06
C PHE A 125 5.06 9.43 4.65
N THR A 126 5.21 8.40 3.81
CA THR A 126 4.68 8.39 2.45
C THR A 126 3.78 7.18 2.24
N SER A 127 3.83 6.53 1.07
CA SER A 127 3.17 5.25 0.86
C SER A 127 4.14 4.24 0.24
N ASN A 128 3.89 2.95 0.50
CA ASN A 128 4.65 1.86 -0.11
C ASN A 128 4.71 1.97 -1.64
N ASP A 129 3.60 2.32 -2.28
CA ASP A 129 3.50 2.40 -3.76
C ASP A 129 4.45 3.43 -4.34
N ILE A 130 4.56 4.62 -3.72
CA ILE A 130 5.45 5.69 -4.18
C ILE A 130 6.90 5.29 -4.01
N ILE A 131 7.24 4.69 -2.88
CA ILE A 131 8.59 4.19 -2.62
C ILE A 131 8.98 3.15 -3.68
N ILE A 132 8.12 2.18 -3.97
CA ILE A 132 8.36 1.16 -4.98
C ILE A 132 8.52 1.77 -6.37
N LEU A 133 7.67 2.72 -6.75
CA LEU A 133 7.76 3.41 -8.04
C LEU A 133 9.09 4.14 -8.25
N THR A 134 9.70 4.63 -7.17
CA THR A 134 10.94 5.42 -7.22
C THR A 134 12.17 4.58 -7.00
N PHE A 135 12.19 3.75 -5.94
CA PHE A 135 13.38 3.03 -5.54
C PHE A 135 13.64 1.77 -6.37
N THR A 136 12.60 1.06 -6.83
CA THR A 136 12.78 -0.12 -7.69
C THR A 136 13.57 0.23 -8.97
N PRO A 137 13.19 1.25 -9.78
CA PRO A 137 13.97 1.67 -10.95
C PRO A 137 15.38 2.12 -10.57
N PHE A 138 15.52 2.91 -9.49
CA PHE A 138 16.82 3.36 -9.00
C PHE A 138 17.73 2.19 -8.67
N LEU A 139 17.26 1.22 -7.88
CA LEU A 139 18.05 0.06 -7.47
C LEU A 139 18.41 -0.85 -8.65
N CYS A 140 17.51 -1.02 -9.62
CA CYS A 140 17.82 -1.76 -10.85
C CYS A 140 19.01 -1.12 -11.61
N VAL A 141 18.97 0.20 -11.82
CA VAL A 141 20.06 0.95 -12.50
C VAL A 141 21.33 0.93 -11.67
N PHE A 142 21.23 1.22 -10.36
CA PHE A 142 22.37 1.22 -9.43
C PHE A 142 23.10 -0.14 -9.41
N CYS A 143 22.36 -1.24 -9.31
CA CYS A 143 22.96 -2.58 -9.29
C CYS A 143 23.60 -2.94 -10.64
N LYS A 144 22.99 -2.55 -11.76
CA LYS A 144 23.51 -2.76 -13.11
C LYS A 144 24.82 -2.01 -13.32
N GLU A 145 24.90 -0.73 -12.95
CA GLU A 145 26.10 0.11 -13.05
C GLU A 145 27.25 -0.40 -12.16
N ASN A 146 26.93 -0.88 -10.96
CA ASN A 146 27.90 -1.44 -10.03
C ASN A 146 28.21 -2.93 -10.28
N ARG A 147 27.58 -3.57 -11.26
CA ARG A 147 27.73 -4.99 -11.61
C ARG A 147 27.52 -5.94 -10.43
N ILE A 148 26.55 -5.64 -9.59
CA ILE A 148 26.17 -6.46 -8.43
C ILE A 148 24.80 -7.10 -8.64
N ASN A 149 24.52 -8.17 -7.88
CA ASN A 149 23.23 -8.85 -7.94
C ASN A 149 22.11 -7.92 -7.44
N PRO A 150 21.07 -7.60 -8.25
CA PRO A 150 19.99 -6.71 -7.85
C PRO A 150 19.01 -7.35 -6.86
N LEU A 151 18.89 -8.69 -6.84
CA LEU A 151 17.86 -9.39 -6.10
C LEU A 151 17.87 -9.09 -4.57
N PRO A 152 19.04 -9.05 -3.87
CA PRO A 152 19.08 -8.69 -2.46
C PRO A 152 18.51 -7.30 -2.18
N TYR A 153 18.86 -6.32 -3.01
CA TYR A 153 18.43 -4.93 -2.83
C TYR A 153 16.94 -4.73 -3.15
N LEU A 154 16.46 -5.37 -4.21
CA LEU A 154 15.07 -5.31 -4.63
C LEU A 154 14.15 -6.01 -3.63
N MET A 155 14.51 -7.19 -3.13
CA MET A 155 13.73 -7.86 -2.09
C MET A 155 13.76 -7.08 -0.78
N MET A 156 14.91 -6.51 -0.42
CA MET A 156 15.06 -5.67 0.77
C MET A 156 14.17 -4.43 0.71
N GLU A 157 14.19 -3.71 -0.41
CA GLU A 157 13.37 -2.53 -0.66
C GLU A 157 11.89 -2.89 -0.54
N PHE A 158 11.47 -3.96 -1.21
CA PHE A 158 10.07 -4.35 -1.28
C PHE A 158 9.52 -4.79 0.08
N VAL A 159 10.32 -5.53 0.86
CA VAL A 159 9.99 -5.93 2.24
C VAL A 159 9.94 -4.70 3.16
N ALA A 160 10.95 -3.82 3.10
CA ALA A 160 10.98 -2.60 3.91
C ALA A 160 9.75 -1.71 3.65
N ALA A 161 9.47 -1.39 2.38
CA ALA A 161 8.35 -0.53 2.01
C ALA A 161 7.00 -1.08 2.48
N ASN A 162 6.74 -2.37 2.26
CA ASN A 162 5.46 -2.96 2.64
C ASN A 162 5.34 -3.22 4.16
N THR A 163 6.42 -3.51 4.88
CA THR A 163 6.34 -3.70 6.33
C THR A 163 6.15 -2.37 7.06
N TRP A 164 6.97 -1.36 6.76
CA TRP A 164 6.92 -0.09 7.46
C TRP A 164 5.72 0.78 7.10
N SER A 165 5.07 0.52 5.97
CA SER A 165 3.78 1.15 5.64
C SER A 165 2.68 0.81 6.64
N SER A 166 2.80 -0.26 7.43
CA SER A 166 1.79 -0.64 8.42
C SER A 166 1.83 0.20 9.72
N ILE A 167 2.90 0.96 9.97
CA ILE A 167 3.08 1.67 11.25
C ILE A 167 2.16 2.89 11.40
N LEU A 168 1.82 3.57 10.31
CA LEU A 168 0.90 4.71 10.29
C LEU A 168 -0.30 4.44 9.37
N ILE A 169 -1.42 5.06 9.70
CA ILE A 169 -2.64 4.97 8.90
C ILE A 169 -2.38 5.33 7.43
N ILE A 170 -1.56 6.35 7.20
CA ILE A 170 -1.31 6.94 5.87
C ILE A 170 -0.44 6.07 4.95
N GLY A 171 0.24 5.04 5.47
CA GLY A 171 1.24 4.27 4.73
C GLY A 171 0.69 3.36 3.63
N ASN A 172 -0.60 2.97 3.72
CA ASN A 172 -1.22 2.04 2.76
C ASN A 172 -2.73 2.31 2.66
N PRO A 173 -3.36 2.20 1.47
CA PRO A 173 -4.82 2.31 1.32
C PRO A 173 -5.62 1.40 2.24
N THR A 174 -5.15 0.19 2.51
CA THR A 174 -5.82 -0.77 3.38
C THR A 174 -5.83 -0.34 4.84
N ASN A 175 -4.75 0.32 5.30
CA ASN A 175 -4.69 0.90 6.64
C ASN A 175 -5.72 2.01 6.79
N ILE A 176 -5.76 2.93 5.80
CA ILE A 176 -6.72 4.04 5.76
C ILE A 176 -8.15 3.48 5.79
N TYR A 177 -8.41 2.45 4.98
CA TYR A 177 -9.73 1.86 4.86
C TYR A 177 -10.20 1.25 6.19
N LEU A 178 -9.45 0.30 6.74
CA LEU A 178 -9.82 -0.41 7.97
C LEU A 178 -9.85 0.54 9.19
N SER A 179 -8.87 1.44 9.29
CA SER A 179 -8.83 2.43 10.37
C SER A 179 -10.04 3.38 10.34
N SER A 180 -10.42 3.86 9.16
CA SER A 180 -11.59 4.72 8.99
C SER A 180 -12.88 3.95 9.30
N PHE A 181 -12.96 2.67 8.90
CA PHE A 181 -14.12 1.83 9.17
C PHE A 181 -14.37 1.64 10.68
N TYR A 182 -13.29 1.46 11.44
CA TYR A 182 -13.35 1.26 12.90
C TYR A 182 -13.17 2.54 13.71
N ASN A 183 -13.18 3.71 13.08
CA ASN A 183 -12.98 5.02 13.72
C ASN A 183 -11.70 5.09 14.57
N LEU A 184 -10.63 4.44 14.11
CA LEU A 184 -9.35 4.46 14.81
C LEU A 184 -8.73 5.85 14.66
N ASP A 185 -8.35 6.44 15.78
CA ASP A 185 -7.58 7.68 15.74
C ASP A 185 -6.10 7.40 15.40
N PHE A 186 -5.45 8.42 14.87
CA PHE A 186 -4.09 8.30 14.33
C PHE A 186 -3.06 7.88 15.40
N MET A 187 -3.17 8.45 16.61
CA MET A 187 -2.20 8.18 17.67
C MET A 187 -2.42 6.80 18.31
N THR A 188 -3.66 6.42 18.56
CA THR A 188 -4.01 5.07 19.07
C THR A 188 -3.56 4.00 18.08
N TYR A 189 -3.77 4.24 16.78
CA TYR A 189 -3.27 3.34 15.74
C TYR A 189 -1.75 3.21 15.79
N PHE A 190 -1.02 4.33 15.82
CA PHE A 190 0.44 4.32 15.89
C PHE A 190 0.96 3.55 17.12
N MET A 191 0.41 3.84 18.30
CA MET A 191 0.81 3.18 19.55
C MET A 191 0.57 1.66 19.50
N SER A 192 -0.53 1.22 18.88
CA SER A 192 -0.86 -0.19 18.76
C SER A 192 -0.04 -0.90 17.70
N MET A 193 0.32 -0.22 16.59
CA MET A 193 1.00 -0.83 15.45
C MET A 193 2.53 -0.70 15.48
N ALA A 194 3.08 0.18 16.32
CA ALA A 194 4.54 0.41 16.36
C ALA A 194 5.32 -0.86 16.69
N ILE A 195 5.02 -1.52 17.81
CA ILE A 195 5.75 -2.74 18.23
C ILE A 195 5.52 -3.91 17.29
N PRO A 196 4.29 -4.24 16.84
CA PRO A 196 4.05 -5.27 15.84
C PRO A 196 4.81 -5.04 14.53
N THR A 197 4.81 -3.80 14.03
CA THR A 197 5.56 -3.44 12.81
C THR A 197 7.07 -3.60 13.00
N ILE A 198 7.62 -3.12 14.11
CA ILE A 198 9.05 -3.24 14.44
C ILE A 198 9.42 -4.73 14.55
N SER A 199 8.61 -5.54 15.23
CA SER A 199 8.84 -6.98 15.39
C SER A 199 8.87 -7.70 14.05
N ALA A 200 7.90 -7.41 13.18
CA ALA A 200 7.84 -7.96 11.82
C ALA A 200 9.05 -7.49 10.98
N SER A 201 9.40 -6.20 11.08
CA SER A 201 10.51 -5.58 10.36
C SER A 201 11.88 -6.18 10.74
N ILE A 202 12.16 -6.30 12.04
CA ILE A 202 13.42 -6.89 12.53
C ILE A 202 13.52 -8.33 12.05
N THR A 203 12.46 -9.11 12.19
CA THR A 203 12.42 -10.51 11.74
C THR A 203 12.67 -10.60 10.23
N GLY A 204 11.99 -9.79 9.43
CA GLY A 204 12.16 -9.74 7.98
C GLY A 204 13.59 -9.34 7.57
N LEU A 205 14.15 -8.31 8.21
CA LEU A 205 15.53 -7.85 7.96
C LEU A 205 16.56 -8.93 8.30
N LEU A 206 16.40 -9.60 9.43
CA LEU A 206 17.31 -10.70 9.83
C LEU A 206 17.27 -11.85 8.83
N ILE A 207 16.10 -12.26 8.37
CA ILE A 207 15.96 -13.32 7.37
C ILE A 207 16.52 -12.90 6.01
N LEU A 208 16.23 -11.68 5.56
CA LEU A 208 16.83 -11.11 4.36
C LEU A 208 18.35 -11.16 4.42
N PHE A 209 18.93 -10.73 5.54
CA PHE A 209 20.36 -10.77 5.74
C PHE A 209 20.92 -12.20 5.72
N LEU A 210 20.26 -13.14 6.42
CA LEU A 210 20.67 -14.55 6.42
C LEU A 210 20.63 -15.19 5.02
N ILE A 211 19.64 -14.82 4.21
CA ILE A 211 19.53 -15.32 2.84
C ILE A 211 20.60 -14.74 1.92
N PHE A 212 20.85 -13.43 2.01
CA PHE A 212 21.63 -12.70 1.02
C PHE A 212 23.05 -12.31 1.46
N HIS A 213 23.47 -12.62 2.70
CA HIS A 213 24.78 -12.20 3.24
C HIS A 213 25.98 -12.61 2.36
N LYS A 214 25.88 -13.75 1.65
CA LYS A 214 26.96 -14.20 0.73
C LYS A 214 27.05 -13.29 -0.49
N SER A 215 25.91 -12.88 -1.04
CA SER A 215 25.85 -11.97 -2.21
C SER A 215 26.35 -10.57 -1.87
N LEU A 216 26.21 -10.14 -0.62
CA LEU A 216 26.65 -8.82 -0.15
C LEU A 216 28.18 -8.72 0.11
N LYS A 217 28.95 -9.79 -0.10
CA LYS A 217 30.41 -9.80 0.03
C LYS A 217 31.12 -9.33 -1.24
N GLU A 218 30.43 -9.30 -2.37
CA GLU A 218 31.00 -8.88 -3.63
C GLU A 218 31.43 -7.40 -3.61
N PRO A 219 32.61 -7.03 -4.16
CA PRO A 219 33.03 -5.64 -4.16
C PRO A 219 32.22 -4.79 -5.13
N LEU A 220 31.96 -3.53 -4.78
CA LEU A 220 31.37 -2.54 -5.67
C LEU A 220 32.42 -2.04 -6.66
N GLN A 221 32.06 -1.95 -7.94
CA GLN A 221 33.02 -1.65 -9.03
C GLN A 221 33.04 -0.17 -9.46
N HIS A 222 31.95 0.58 -9.23
CA HIS A 222 31.84 1.97 -9.66
C HIS A 222 31.21 2.87 -8.60
N LYS A 223 31.47 4.19 -8.69
CA LYS A 223 30.71 5.21 -7.97
C LYS A 223 29.53 5.64 -8.83
N TYR A 224 28.39 5.80 -8.20
CA TYR A 224 27.22 6.38 -8.83
C TYR A 224 27.31 7.90 -8.74
N GLU A 225 27.53 8.59 -9.88
CA GLU A 225 27.82 10.05 -9.87
C GLU A 225 26.63 10.94 -10.29
N LYS A 226 25.46 10.37 -10.49
CA LYS A 226 24.31 11.14 -11.01
C LYS A 226 23.69 12.01 -9.91
N GLU A 227 24.07 13.28 -9.84
CA GLU A 227 23.40 14.27 -8.99
C GLU A 227 22.28 14.99 -9.76
N ASN A 228 21.06 14.84 -9.30
CA ASN A 228 19.93 15.65 -9.76
C ASN A 228 19.84 16.93 -8.90
N LYS A 229 19.90 18.09 -9.54
CA LYS A 229 19.67 19.37 -8.84
C LYS A 229 18.18 19.54 -8.58
N ILE A 230 17.79 19.65 -7.32
CA ILE A 230 16.41 19.88 -6.91
C ILE A 230 16.20 21.38 -6.66
N LYS A 231 15.08 21.92 -7.11
CA LYS A 231 14.66 23.29 -6.79
C LYS A 231 14.29 23.37 -5.31
N LYS A 232 14.98 24.23 -4.54
CA LYS A 232 14.83 24.31 -3.09
C LYS A 232 13.44 24.79 -2.63
N ILE A 233 12.87 25.79 -3.30
CA ILE A 233 11.56 26.38 -2.90
C ILE A 233 10.43 25.33 -3.00
N PRO A 234 10.21 24.68 -4.14
CA PRO A 234 9.22 23.60 -4.25
C PRO A 234 9.44 22.47 -3.26
N LEU A 235 10.69 22.06 -3.05
CA LEU A 235 11.04 20.99 -2.11
C LEU A 235 10.65 21.35 -0.68
N VAL A 236 11.05 22.53 -0.19
CA VAL A 236 10.73 22.97 1.18
C VAL A 236 9.22 23.09 1.36
N PHE A 237 8.51 23.62 0.37
CA PHE A 237 7.07 23.76 0.44
C PHE A 237 6.36 22.39 0.48
N GLY A 238 6.78 21.45 -0.37
CA GLY A 238 6.25 20.08 -0.36
C GLY A 238 6.51 19.35 0.97
N LEU A 239 7.72 19.48 1.52
CA LEU A 239 8.06 18.92 2.82
C LEU A 239 7.25 19.54 3.97
N LEU A 240 7.06 20.84 3.97
CA LEU A 240 6.22 21.51 4.98
C LEU A 240 4.78 21.03 4.92
N HIS A 241 4.23 20.76 3.72
CA HIS A 241 2.90 20.20 3.56
C HIS A 241 2.81 18.76 4.05
N LEU A 242 3.78 17.91 3.70
CA LEU A 242 3.79 16.51 4.15
C LEU A 242 3.94 16.42 5.67
N VAL A 243 4.91 17.12 6.26
CA VAL A 243 5.16 17.12 7.70
C VAL A 243 3.99 17.77 8.44
N GLY A 244 3.53 18.93 7.98
CA GLY A 244 2.40 19.66 8.59
C GLY A 244 1.10 18.83 8.57
N CYS A 245 0.81 18.16 7.45
CA CYS A 245 -0.32 17.24 7.34
C CYS A 245 -0.19 16.09 8.35
N THR A 246 0.97 15.43 8.42
CA THR A 246 1.20 14.31 9.35
C THR A 246 1.07 14.74 10.80
N VAL A 247 1.63 15.88 11.17
CA VAL A 247 1.51 16.46 12.53
C VAL A 247 0.04 16.77 12.85
N LEU A 248 -0.68 17.41 11.93
CA LEU A 248 -2.09 17.74 12.17
C LEU A 248 -2.99 16.49 12.22
N LEU A 249 -2.68 15.45 11.43
CA LEU A 249 -3.34 14.15 11.53
C LEU A 249 -3.11 13.49 12.90
N SER A 250 -1.89 13.60 13.47
CA SER A 250 -1.58 13.01 14.77
C SER A 250 -2.36 13.63 15.94
N VAL A 251 -2.80 14.87 15.79
CA VAL A 251 -3.61 15.57 16.79
C VAL A 251 -5.09 15.72 16.37
N SER A 252 -5.47 15.10 15.26
CA SER A 252 -6.82 15.25 14.66
C SER A 252 -7.97 14.91 15.61
N SER A 253 -7.79 13.86 16.42
CA SER A 253 -8.80 13.42 17.41
C SER A 253 -9.01 14.45 18.52
N TYR A 254 -7.92 15.11 19.00
CA TYR A 254 -8.01 16.16 20.00
C TYR A 254 -8.69 17.43 19.49
N LEU A 255 -8.55 17.68 18.17
CA LEU A 255 -9.18 18.84 17.51
C LEU A 255 -10.60 18.52 17.00
N ASN A 256 -11.07 17.30 17.12
CA ASN A 256 -12.32 16.82 16.54
C ASN A 256 -12.43 17.08 15.03
N LEU A 257 -11.29 17.06 14.33
CA LEU A 257 -11.25 17.25 12.87
C LEU A 257 -11.12 15.89 12.16
N PRO A 258 -11.99 15.60 11.17
CA PRO A 258 -11.90 14.36 10.43
C PRO A 258 -10.64 14.33 9.56
N MET A 259 -9.92 13.19 9.57
CA MET A 259 -8.64 13.02 8.85
C MET A 259 -8.73 13.36 7.36
N TRP A 260 -9.84 13.01 6.69
CA TRP A 260 -10.04 13.29 5.26
C TRP A 260 -10.07 14.79 4.96
N LEU A 261 -10.61 15.61 5.87
CA LEU A 261 -10.69 17.06 5.71
C LEU A 261 -9.31 17.70 5.84
N ILE A 262 -8.51 17.25 6.82
CA ILE A 262 -7.12 17.72 7.02
C ILE A 262 -6.31 17.44 5.77
N ALA A 263 -6.29 16.17 5.31
CA ALA A 263 -5.52 15.77 4.15
C ALA A 263 -5.96 16.54 2.87
N MET A 264 -7.27 16.71 2.69
CA MET A 264 -7.83 17.47 1.56
C MET A 264 -7.38 18.95 1.60
N ALA A 265 -7.40 19.59 2.76
CA ALA A 265 -6.97 20.98 2.90
C ALA A 265 -5.49 21.15 2.54
N PHE A 266 -4.60 20.27 3.03
CA PHE A 266 -3.19 20.28 2.65
C PHE A 266 -2.97 20.00 1.17
N SER A 267 -3.67 19.03 0.60
CA SER A 267 -3.60 18.70 -0.82
C SER A 267 -4.03 19.88 -1.69
N LEU A 268 -5.17 20.52 -1.38
CA LEU A 268 -5.64 21.69 -2.12
C LEU A 268 -4.70 22.89 -1.99
N SER A 269 -4.14 23.13 -0.79
CA SER A 269 -3.13 24.17 -0.56
C SER A 269 -1.88 23.91 -1.40
N LEU A 270 -1.38 22.66 -1.41
CA LEU A 270 -0.25 22.27 -2.25
C LEU A 270 -0.56 22.45 -3.74
N MET A 271 -1.72 22.01 -4.22
CA MET A 271 -2.12 22.16 -5.62
C MET A 271 -2.18 23.63 -6.03
N LEU A 272 -2.72 24.50 -5.17
CA LEU A 272 -2.74 25.94 -5.41
C LEU A 272 -1.31 26.49 -5.55
N PHE A 273 -0.40 26.09 -4.64
CA PHE A 273 1.01 26.48 -4.74
C PHE A 273 1.63 26.01 -6.05
N VAL A 274 1.42 24.74 -6.44
CA VAL A 274 1.96 24.17 -7.67
C VAL A 274 1.45 24.92 -8.91
N ILE A 275 0.16 25.31 -8.94
CA ILE A 275 -0.41 26.11 -10.02
C ILE A 275 0.27 27.48 -10.11
N LEU A 276 0.37 28.20 -8.98
CA LEU A 276 0.97 29.54 -8.94
C LEU A 276 2.46 29.50 -9.29
N TYR A 277 3.19 28.53 -8.75
CA TYR A 277 4.61 28.34 -9.03
C TYR A 277 4.86 27.96 -10.50
N SER A 278 4.05 27.04 -11.05
CA SER A 278 4.13 26.65 -12.46
C SER A 278 3.86 27.83 -13.42
N ALA A 279 2.93 28.72 -13.05
CA ALA A 279 2.64 29.91 -13.82
C ALA A 279 3.80 30.93 -13.77
N ALA A 280 4.42 31.11 -12.60
CA ALA A 280 5.52 32.03 -12.41
C ALA A 280 6.80 31.58 -13.14
N GLU A 281 7.14 30.30 -13.05
CA GLU A 281 8.35 29.72 -13.65
C GLU A 281 8.14 29.28 -15.11
N LYS A 282 6.92 29.37 -15.65
CA LYS A 282 6.52 28.87 -16.99
C LYS A 282 6.81 27.38 -17.16
N GLU A 283 6.74 26.61 -16.07
CA GLU A 283 6.92 25.16 -16.06
C GLU A 283 5.60 24.46 -15.73
N ASN A 284 5.33 23.35 -16.39
CA ASN A 284 4.10 22.58 -16.13
C ASN A 284 4.38 21.46 -15.13
N GLN A 285 4.21 21.72 -13.84
CA GLN A 285 4.37 20.70 -12.78
C GLN A 285 3.05 20.02 -12.39
N ILE A 286 1.91 20.64 -12.73
CA ILE A 286 0.59 20.14 -12.31
C ILE A 286 0.13 18.91 -13.11
N VAL A 287 0.39 18.90 -14.42
CA VAL A 287 -0.04 17.79 -15.29
C VAL A 287 0.66 16.48 -14.95
N PRO A 288 1.98 16.42 -14.72
CA PRO A 288 2.65 15.20 -14.22
C PRO A 288 2.05 14.72 -12.91
N LEU A 289 1.86 15.61 -11.92
CA LEU A 289 1.26 15.30 -10.63
C LEU A 289 -0.13 14.64 -10.79
N LEU A 290 -1.03 15.28 -11.55
CA LEU A 290 -2.39 14.77 -11.75
C LEU A 290 -2.42 13.43 -12.50
N LYS A 291 -1.53 13.24 -13.49
CA LYS A 291 -1.45 11.98 -14.26
C LYS A 291 -0.98 10.80 -13.41
N ARG A 292 -0.19 11.05 -12.38
CA ARG A 292 0.34 10.00 -11.49
C ARG A 292 -0.59 9.65 -10.34
N LEU A 293 -1.63 10.46 -10.08
CA LEU A 293 -2.63 10.11 -9.08
C LEU A 293 -3.30 8.78 -9.46
N PRO A 294 -3.56 7.90 -8.49
CA PRO A 294 -4.10 6.55 -8.74
C PRO A 294 -5.62 6.59 -8.98
N TRP A 295 -6.06 7.21 -10.07
CA TRP A 295 -7.47 7.37 -10.45
C TRP A 295 -8.21 6.04 -10.59
N ASN A 296 -7.50 4.98 -10.99
CA ASN A 296 -8.05 3.63 -11.16
C ASN A 296 -8.56 3.02 -9.84
N LEU A 297 -8.07 3.52 -8.70
CA LEU A 297 -8.55 3.08 -7.39
C LEU A 297 -9.96 3.58 -7.08
N ILE A 298 -10.42 4.67 -7.68
CA ILE A 298 -11.78 5.18 -7.44
C ILE A 298 -12.82 4.14 -7.86
N PRO A 299 -12.92 3.76 -9.16
CA PRO A 299 -13.90 2.75 -9.58
C PRO A 299 -13.67 1.40 -8.90
N PHE A 300 -12.41 1.03 -8.63
CA PHE A 300 -12.07 -0.22 -7.97
C PHE A 300 -12.64 -0.29 -6.55
N VAL A 301 -12.33 0.69 -5.70
CA VAL A 301 -12.79 0.72 -4.31
C VAL A 301 -14.32 0.80 -4.25
N LEU A 302 -14.95 1.67 -5.05
CA LEU A 302 -16.41 1.79 -5.07
C LEU A 302 -17.08 0.47 -5.49
N SER A 303 -16.54 -0.22 -6.50
CA SER A 303 -17.05 -1.52 -6.94
C SER A 303 -16.89 -2.59 -5.86
N MET A 304 -15.74 -2.63 -5.18
CA MET A 304 -15.51 -3.57 -4.07
C MET A 304 -16.47 -3.35 -2.91
N PHE A 305 -16.83 -2.10 -2.62
CA PHE A 305 -17.88 -1.81 -1.63
C PHE A 305 -19.23 -2.44 -1.99
N VAL A 306 -19.62 -2.37 -3.26
CA VAL A 306 -20.84 -3.01 -3.73
C VAL A 306 -20.79 -4.53 -3.55
N LEU A 307 -19.66 -5.16 -3.89
CA LEU A 307 -19.47 -6.60 -3.71
C LEU A 307 -19.59 -7.00 -2.23
N VAL A 308 -18.91 -6.28 -1.33
CA VAL A 308 -18.97 -6.59 0.09
C VAL A 308 -20.36 -6.35 0.68
N LEU A 309 -21.05 -5.29 0.25
CA LEU A 309 -22.43 -5.04 0.66
C LEU A 309 -23.36 -6.18 0.24
N ALA A 310 -23.17 -6.72 -0.99
CA ALA A 310 -23.90 -7.90 -1.45
C ALA A 310 -23.61 -9.16 -0.63
N LEU A 311 -22.34 -9.39 -0.25
CA LEU A 311 -21.93 -10.49 0.63
C LEU A 311 -22.49 -10.31 2.06
N LYS A 312 -22.52 -9.10 2.59
CA LYS A 312 -23.13 -8.79 3.88
C LYS A 312 -24.64 -9.08 3.84
N ASN A 313 -25.33 -8.61 2.82
CA ASN A 313 -26.78 -8.85 2.65
C ASN A 313 -27.12 -10.34 2.44
N SER A 314 -26.18 -11.15 1.92
CA SER A 314 -26.38 -12.60 1.77
C SER A 314 -26.31 -13.39 3.08
N GLY A 315 -25.78 -12.79 4.15
CA GLY A 315 -25.53 -13.41 5.46
C GLY A 315 -24.22 -14.22 5.54
N LEU A 316 -23.43 -14.28 4.48
CA LEU A 316 -22.15 -15.03 4.46
C LEU A 316 -21.15 -14.46 5.45
N THR A 317 -21.00 -13.14 5.49
CA THR A 317 -20.06 -12.47 6.40
C THR A 317 -20.37 -12.74 7.86
N GLN A 318 -21.64 -12.83 8.22
CA GLN A 318 -22.08 -13.14 9.60
C GLN A 318 -21.70 -14.57 10.01
N ILE A 319 -21.87 -15.55 9.13
CA ILE A 319 -21.49 -16.94 9.39
C ILE A 319 -19.99 -17.08 9.59
N LEU A 320 -19.19 -16.44 8.72
CA LEU A 320 -17.73 -16.46 8.80
C LEU A 320 -17.23 -15.74 10.07
N SER A 321 -17.81 -14.59 10.40
CA SER A 321 -17.49 -13.83 11.61
C SER A 321 -17.69 -14.68 12.88
N GLN A 322 -18.86 -15.28 13.04
CA GLN A 322 -19.18 -16.15 14.18
C GLN A 322 -18.21 -17.34 14.31
N THR A 323 -17.79 -17.91 13.17
CA THR A 323 -16.83 -19.01 13.17
C THR A 323 -15.45 -18.53 13.62
N PHE A 324 -14.99 -17.37 13.14
CA PHE A 324 -13.68 -16.82 13.46
C PHE A 324 -13.58 -16.27 14.88
N GLU A 325 -14.66 -15.74 15.44
CA GLU A 325 -14.73 -15.24 16.81
C GLU A 325 -14.56 -16.32 17.88
N SER A 326 -14.87 -17.58 17.53
CA SER A 326 -14.70 -18.72 18.44
C SER A 326 -13.24 -19.11 18.67
N TRP A 327 -12.30 -18.61 17.85
CA TRP A 327 -10.88 -18.92 17.90
C TRP A 327 -10.06 -17.71 18.40
N ASP A 328 -8.72 -17.88 18.52
CA ASP A 328 -7.84 -16.74 18.80
C ASP A 328 -7.93 -15.73 17.66
N GLN A 329 -8.55 -14.60 17.94
CA GLN A 329 -8.91 -13.64 16.89
C GLN A 329 -7.69 -13.02 16.21
N VAL A 330 -6.59 -12.74 16.95
CA VAL A 330 -5.37 -12.17 16.37
C VAL A 330 -4.77 -13.14 15.35
N ILE A 331 -4.64 -14.39 15.76
CA ILE A 331 -4.06 -15.45 14.93
C ILE A 331 -4.97 -15.76 13.74
N THR A 332 -6.27 -15.92 14.00
CA THR A 332 -7.24 -16.26 12.96
C THR A 332 -7.36 -15.18 11.90
N PHE A 333 -7.63 -13.93 12.29
CA PHE A 333 -7.76 -12.83 11.35
C PHE A 333 -6.44 -12.42 10.72
N GLY A 334 -5.32 -12.61 11.43
CA GLY A 334 -3.98 -12.39 10.89
C GLY A 334 -3.65 -13.36 9.74
N TYR A 335 -3.68 -14.67 9.99
CA TYR A 335 -3.32 -15.65 8.96
C TYR A 335 -4.36 -15.82 7.87
N SER A 336 -5.67 -15.78 8.21
CA SER A 336 -6.71 -15.79 7.19
C SER A 336 -6.65 -14.54 6.31
N GLY A 337 -6.35 -13.35 6.90
CA GLY A 337 -6.14 -12.11 6.17
C GLY A 337 -4.93 -12.18 5.22
N LEU A 338 -3.83 -12.77 5.72
CA LEU A 338 -2.63 -13.01 4.90
C LEU A 338 -2.93 -13.90 3.70
N LEU A 339 -3.65 -15.01 3.91
CA LEU A 339 -4.08 -15.91 2.86
C LEU A 339 -5.05 -15.22 1.89
N CYS A 340 -6.06 -14.56 2.42
CA CYS A 340 -7.08 -13.86 1.64
C CYS A 340 -6.46 -12.78 0.75
N ALA A 341 -5.56 -11.94 1.28
CA ALA A 341 -4.89 -10.92 0.49
C ALA A 341 -4.06 -11.52 -0.65
N ASN A 342 -3.40 -12.66 -0.43
CA ASN A 342 -2.67 -13.35 -1.48
C ASN A 342 -3.56 -14.04 -2.53
N LEU A 343 -4.85 -14.25 -2.23
CA LEU A 343 -5.83 -14.77 -3.18
C LEU A 343 -6.53 -13.67 -3.95
N ILE A 344 -7.00 -12.62 -3.27
CA ILE A 344 -7.88 -11.62 -3.87
C ILE A 344 -7.31 -10.19 -3.92
N ASN A 345 -6.05 -10.00 -3.54
CA ASN A 345 -5.39 -8.72 -3.31
C ASN A 345 -5.76 -8.07 -1.95
N ASN A 346 -4.86 -7.23 -1.42
CA ASN A 346 -5.01 -6.63 -0.09
C ASN A 346 -6.18 -5.64 0.02
N ILE A 347 -6.50 -4.87 -1.03
CA ILE A 347 -7.60 -3.91 -0.99
C ILE A 347 -8.97 -4.63 -0.93
N PRO A 348 -9.31 -5.58 -1.83
CA PRO A 348 -10.50 -6.40 -1.68
C PRO A 348 -10.58 -7.14 -0.34
N MET A 349 -9.46 -7.67 0.14
CA MET A 349 -9.40 -8.31 1.45
C MET A 349 -9.81 -7.34 2.56
N ALA A 350 -9.24 -6.12 2.59
CA ALA A 350 -9.57 -5.13 3.60
C ALA A 350 -11.06 -4.76 3.57
N VAL A 351 -11.66 -4.63 2.39
CA VAL A 351 -13.10 -4.36 2.23
C VAL A 351 -13.94 -5.53 2.75
N LEU A 352 -13.59 -6.78 2.42
CA LEU A 352 -14.28 -7.97 2.95
C LEU A 352 -14.14 -8.05 4.47
N TYR A 353 -12.94 -7.83 4.99
CA TYR A 353 -12.63 -7.92 6.43
C TYR A 353 -13.31 -6.83 7.25
N SER A 354 -13.64 -5.68 6.67
CA SER A 354 -14.43 -4.68 7.39
C SER A 354 -15.79 -5.23 7.87
N SER A 355 -16.40 -6.13 7.10
CA SER A 355 -17.65 -6.79 7.52
C SER A 355 -17.42 -8.01 8.40
N LEU A 356 -16.33 -8.75 8.24
CA LEU A 356 -16.01 -9.92 9.06
C LEU A 356 -15.59 -9.55 10.48
N LEU A 357 -14.93 -8.40 10.64
CA LEU A 357 -14.40 -7.91 11.89
C LEU A 357 -15.42 -7.07 12.69
N GLU A 358 -16.69 -6.97 12.28
CA GLU A 358 -17.69 -6.04 12.86
C GLU A 358 -17.85 -6.21 14.38
N HIS A 359 -17.69 -7.44 14.89
CA HIS A 359 -17.76 -7.77 16.32
C HIS A 359 -16.43 -8.25 16.91
N ALA A 360 -15.35 -8.21 16.12
CA ALA A 360 -14.05 -8.68 16.56
C ALA A 360 -13.31 -7.62 17.41
N SER A 361 -12.27 -8.06 18.12
CA SER A 361 -11.42 -7.18 18.91
C SER A 361 -10.60 -6.23 18.04
N LEU A 362 -10.23 -5.06 18.55
CA LEU A 362 -9.33 -4.13 17.85
C LEU A 362 -7.99 -4.76 17.49
N LYS A 363 -7.49 -5.71 18.30
CA LYS A 363 -6.27 -6.46 17.98
C LYS A 363 -6.43 -7.30 16.72
N ALA A 364 -7.61 -7.86 16.44
CA ALA A 364 -7.91 -8.56 15.19
C ALA A 364 -7.90 -7.62 13.98
N VAL A 365 -8.42 -6.39 14.16
CA VAL A 365 -8.33 -5.36 13.12
C VAL A 365 -6.88 -5.01 12.79
N TYR A 366 -6.05 -4.78 13.81
CA TYR A 366 -4.62 -4.51 13.64
C TYR A 366 -3.87 -5.71 13.00
N ALA A 367 -4.22 -6.94 13.39
CA ALA A 367 -3.67 -8.14 12.77
C ALA A 367 -4.00 -8.24 11.28
N SER A 368 -5.24 -7.91 10.91
CA SER A 368 -5.68 -7.89 9.51
C SER A 368 -4.98 -6.80 8.70
N ILE A 369 -4.75 -5.62 9.29
CA ILE A 369 -3.99 -4.53 8.68
C ILE A 369 -2.53 -4.98 8.45
N LEU A 370 -1.88 -5.55 9.46
CA LEU A 370 -0.52 -6.05 9.32
C LEU A 370 -0.43 -7.16 8.26
N ALA A 371 -1.40 -8.07 8.26
CA ALA A 371 -1.52 -9.12 7.25
C ALA A 371 -1.60 -8.56 5.83
N SER A 372 -2.42 -7.52 5.60
CA SER A 372 -2.60 -6.87 4.31
C SER A 372 -1.30 -6.27 3.75
N ASN A 373 -0.45 -5.74 4.62
CA ASN A 373 0.83 -5.15 4.25
C ASN A 373 1.89 -6.24 3.97
N ILE A 374 1.98 -7.26 4.82
CA ILE A 374 2.94 -8.36 4.68
C ILE A 374 2.60 -9.24 3.48
N ALA A 375 1.32 -9.45 3.18
CA ALA A 375 0.87 -10.22 2.02
C ALA A 375 1.47 -9.72 0.70
N ALA A 376 1.74 -8.42 0.60
CA ALA A 376 2.29 -7.78 -0.59
C ALA A 376 3.60 -8.43 -1.08
N TYR A 377 4.44 -8.89 -0.17
CA TYR A 377 5.72 -9.52 -0.53
C TYR A 377 5.75 -11.05 -0.40
N ILE A 378 4.63 -11.68 -0.07
CA ILE A 378 4.50 -13.15 -0.15
C ILE A 378 4.26 -13.60 -1.58
N THR A 379 3.28 -13.00 -2.25
CA THR A 379 3.09 -13.18 -3.69
C THR A 379 2.90 -11.82 -4.39
N PRO A 380 3.25 -11.70 -5.69
CA PRO A 380 3.01 -10.45 -6.41
C PRO A 380 1.53 -10.05 -6.49
N ILE A 381 0.61 -11.00 -6.26
CA ILE A 381 -0.84 -10.76 -6.29
C ILE A 381 -1.31 -10.13 -4.97
N GLY A 382 -0.59 -10.35 -3.89
CA GLY A 382 -0.96 -9.91 -2.54
C GLY A 382 -1.25 -8.41 -2.42
N ALA A 383 -0.65 -7.59 -3.31
CA ALA A 383 -0.97 -6.16 -3.44
C ALA A 383 -0.70 -5.67 -4.87
N LEU A 384 -1.32 -4.54 -5.26
CA LEU A 384 -1.00 -3.86 -6.52
C LEU A 384 0.47 -3.46 -6.59
N ALA A 385 1.06 -3.09 -5.47
CA ALA A 385 2.49 -2.85 -5.30
C ALA A 385 3.36 -4.00 -5.84
N GLY A 386 2.98 -5.26 -5.62
CA GLY A 386 3.70 -6.43 -6.11
C GLY A 386 3.70 -6.52 -7.64
N ILE A 387 2.55 -6.25 -8.26
CA ILE A 387 2.43 -6.23 -9.72
C ILE A 387 3.25 -5.09 -10.32
N MET A 388 3.20 -3.90 -9.69
CA MET A 388 3.99 -2.74 -10.10
C MET A 388 5.49 -3.03 -10.00
N PHE A 389 5.93 -3.62 -8.91
CA PHE A 389 7.32 -4.02 -8.68
C PHE A 389 7.82 -4.96 -9.79
N MET A 390 7.08 -6.03 -10.09
CA MET A 390 7.43 -6.98 -11.15
C MET A 390 7.52 -6.30 -12.52
N ASN A 391 6.57 -5.41 -12.85
CA ASN A 391 6.58 -4.66 -14.10
C ASN A 391 7.76 -3.68 -14.20
N LEU A 392 8.14 -3.04 -13.08
CA LEU A 392 9.26 -2.11 -13.04
C LEU A 392 10.60 -2.84 -13.19
N THR A 393 10.78 -3.97 -12.50
CA THR A 393 12.00 -4.77 -12.62
C THR A 393 12.19 -5.29 -14.06
N GLU A 394 11.11 -5.77 -14.69
CA GLU A 394 11.16 -6.22 -16.09
C GLU A 394 11.51 -5.09 -17.06
N LYS A 395 10.96 -3.87 -16.88
CA LYS A 395 11.31 -2.70 -17.70
C LYS A 395 12.78 -2.32 -17.63
N HIS A 396 13.46 -2.64 -16.54
CA HIS A 396 14.88 -2.38 -16.31
C HIS A 396 15.78 -3.61 -16.57
N ASP A 397 15.29 -4.59 -17.31
CA ASP A 397 15.99 -5.84 -17.68
C ASP A 397 16.32 -6.75 -16.49
N VAL A 398 15.68 -6.57 -15.33
CA VAL A 398 15.82 -7.44 -14.17
C VAL A 398 14.64 -8.40 -14.12
N LYS A 399 14.86 -9.65 -14.53
CA LYS A 399 13.81 -10.67 -14.55
C LYS A 399 13.76 -11.44 -13.23
N ILE A 400 12.73 -11.18 -12.43
CA ILE A 400 12.40 -11.97 -11.24
C ILE A 400 11.24 -12.90 -11.61
N SER A 401 11.45 -14.22 -11.54
CA SER A 401 10.35 -15.15 -11.81
C SER A 401 9.34 -15.15 -10.68
N PHE A 402 8.07 -15.44 -10.99
CA PHE A 402 7.00 -15.60 -9.98
C PHE A 402 7.42 -16.57 -8.87
N VAL A 403 8.00 -17.72 -9.25
CA VAL A 403 8.47 -18.74 -8.29
C VAL A 403 9.56 -18.21 -7.39
N THR A 404 10.51 -17.44 -7.94
CA THR A 404 11.60 -16.81 -7.16
C THR A 404 11.03 -15.81 -6.16
N PHE A 405 10.11 -14.96 -6.58
CA PHE A 405 9.45 -14.00 -5.71
C PHE A 405 8.72 -14.70 -4.55
N VAL A 406 7.86 -15.67 -4.87
CA VAL A 406 7.08 -16.42 -3.87
C VAL A 406 7.98 -17.20 -2.91
N LYS A 407 9.05 -17.82 -3.41
CA LYS A 407 10.02 -18.54 -2.57
C LYS A 407 10.61 -17.63 -1.49
N TYR A 408 11.15 -16.47 -1.88
CA TYR A 408 11.72 -15.52 -0.90
C TYR A 408 10.63 -14.84 -0.09
N GLY A 409 9.52 -14.51 -0.72
CA GLY A 409 8.36 -13.92 -0.06
C GLY A 409 7.82 -14.78 1.08
N LEU A 410 7.65 -16.09 0.89
CA LEU A 410 7.23 -17.02 1.94
C LEU A 410 8.26 -17.15 3.06
N LEU A 411 9.55 -17.30 2.70
CA LEU A 411 10.63 -17.44 3.67
C LEU A 411 10.75 -16.23 4.59
N ILE A 412 10.48 -15.02 4.07
CA ILE A 412 10.58 -13.77 4.82
C ILE A 412 9.23 -13.42 5.45
N GLY A 413 8.15 -13.53 4.67
CA GLY A 413 6.83 -13.01 5.05
C GLY A 413 6.15 -13.81 6.16
N LEU A 414 6.19 -15.15 6.13
CA LEU A 414 5.54 -15.94 7.17
C LEU A 414 6.16 -15.71 8.57
N PRO A 415 7.49 -15.75 8.76
CA PRO A 415 8.07 -15.44 10.06
C PRO A 415 7.86 -13.98 10.49
N SER A 416 7.91 -13.02 9.53
CA SER A 416 7.64 -11.61 9.81
C SER A 416 6.21 -11.41 10.31
N ALA A 417 5.23 -12.00 9.63
CA ALA A 417 3.84 -11.98 10.05
C ALA A 417 3.64 -12.60 11.43
N THR A 418 4.24 -13.78 11.64
CA THR A 418 4.17 -14.48 12.94
C THR A 418 4.71 -13.60 14.07
N ALA A 419 5.88 -12.98 13.89
CA ALA A 419 6.47 -12.08 14.89
C ALA A 419 5.55 -10.90 15.21
N GLY A 420 4.96 -10.27 14.18
CA GLY A 420 4.02 -9.17 14.35
C GLY A 420 2.70 -9.60 15.02
N PHE A 421 2.13 -10.75 14.66
CA PHE A 421 0.90 -11.27 15.28
C PHE A 421 1.15 -11.68 16.75
N LEU A 422 2.28 -12.29 17.06
CA LEU A 422 2.63 -12.59 18.45
C LEU A 422 2.82 -11.30 19.26
N ALA A 423 3.46 -10.27 18.69
CA ALA A 423 3.57 -8.99 19.34
C ALA A 423 2.17 -8.40 19.64
N LEU A 424 1.23 -8.41 18.69
CA LEU A 424 -0.16 -7.95 18.91
C LEU A 424 -0.89 -8.77 19.96
N ARG A 425 -0.66 -10.10 19.98
CA ARG A 425 -1.34 -10.99 20.92
C ARG A 425 -0.93 -10.72 22.36
N PHE A 426 0.36 -10.54 22.60
CA PHE A 426 0.94 -10.42 23.94
C PHE A 426 1.08 -8.98 24.46
N LEU A 427 0.94 -7.98 23.61
CA LEU A 427 0.86 -6.59 24.05
C LEU A 427 -0.46 -6.33 24.80
N PRO A 428 -0.44 -5.47 25.85
CA PRO A 428 -1.64 -5.10 26.61
C PRO A 428 -2.72 -4.44 25.77
#